data_155b2f19e073ecac1127a12ce234bae5
#
_entry.id   155b2f19e073ecac1127a12ce234bae5
#
_cell.length_a   1.000
_cell.length_b   1.000
_cell.length_c   1.000
_cell.angle_alpha   90.00
_cell.angle_beta   90.00
_cell.angle_gamma   90.00
#
_symmetry.space_group_name_H-M   'P 1'
#
loop_
_entity.id
_entity.type
_entity.pdbx_description
1 polymer ?
#
loop_
_entity_poly.entity_id
_entity_poly.type
_entity_poly.pdbx_seq_one_letter_code
_entity_poly.pdbx_strand_id
1 'polypeptide(L)'
;GGRLREFQAILPLRGKIINAYKSRDDKVLANEEIRSMISAIGIGFGIDQDLTRRRYGRIVIMTDADVDGSHIRTLLLTFLYRQMKGIIERGYVYIAQPPLYKIKRKKREQYVDNDEQLNRILIELGSEDIVLSRAADGHVFADIEKPSLRGCRKR
;
A
#
# COMPACT_ATOMS: atom_id res chain seq x y z
N GLY A 1 -10.12 5.84 -13.29
CA GLY A 1 -9.14 5.88 -12.34
C GLY A 1 -7.72 6.17 -12.73
N GLY A 2 -6.83 6.16 -11.78
CA GLY A 2 -5.45 6.64 -11.90
C GLY A 2 -4.43 5.68 -12.52
N ARG A 3 -4.83 4.70 -13.34
CA ARG A 3 -3.87 3.80 -14.01
C ARG A 3 -3.42 4.34 -15.37
N LEU A 4 -2.23 3.99 -15.80
CA LEU A 4 -1.73 4.19 -17.16
C LEU A 4 -2.15 2.99 -18.01
N ARG A 5 -3.18 3.18 -18.85
CA ARG A 5 -3.85 2.08 -19.58
C ARG A 5 -2.95 1.35 -20.57
N GLU A 6 -1.94 2.01 -21.09
CA GLU A 6 -1.02 1.47 -22.11
C GLU A 6 -0.18 0.29 -21.58
N PHE A 7 0.19 0.32 -20.30
CA PHE A 7 1.08 -0.68 -19.70
C PHE A 7 0.69 -1.15 -18.29
N GLN A 8 -0.45 -0.70 -17.76
CA GLN A 8 -0.97 -1.15 -16.47
C GLN A 8 -2.34 -1.79 -16.62
N ALA A 9 -2.54 -2.95 -16.02
CA ALA A 9 -3.83 -3.59 -15.86
C ALA A 9 -4.19 -3.70 -14.39
N ILE A 10 -5.48 -3.76 -14.07
CA ILE A 10 -6.00 -4.00 -12.74
C ILE A 10 -6.85 -5.26 -12.78
N LEU A 11 -6.52 -6.21 -11.92
CA LEU A 11 -7.34 -7.39 -11.67
C LEU A 11 -8.05 -7.20 -10.33
N PRO A 12 -9.33 -6.85 -10.32
CA PRO A 12 -10.08 -6.75 -9.07
C PRO A 12 -10.41 -8.15 -8.56
N LEU A 13 -10.03 -8.46 -7.33
CA LEU A 13 -10.41 -9.69 -6.64
C LEU A 13 -11.64 -9.39 -5.79
N ARG A 14 -12.76 -10.07 -6.08
CA ARG A 14 -14.07 -9.80 -5.47
C ARG A 14 -14.56 -10.94 -4.60
N GLY A 15 -14.02 -12.14 -4.84
CA GLY A 15 -14.40 -13.36 -4.14
C GLY A 15 -13.50 -13.67 -2.95
N LYS A 16 -13.90 -14.71 -2.22
CA LYS A 16 -13.08 -15.26 -1.13
C LYS A 16 -11.85 -15.96 -1.69
N ILE A 17 -10.67 -15.52 -1.26
CA ILE A 17 -9.41 -16.18 -1.61
C ILE A 17 -9.22 -17.38 -0.70
N ILE A 18 -9.00 -18.53 -1.31
CA ILE A 18 -8.74 -19.77 -0.60
C ILE A 18 -7.31 -19.77 -0.02
N ASN A 19 -7.17 -20.36 1.18
CA ASN A 19 -5.84 -20.56 1.76
C ASN A 19 -5.12 -21.72 1.05
N ALA A 20 -4.20 -21.40 0.15
CA ALA A 20 -3.43 -22.37 -0.62
C ALA A 20 -2.53 -23.26 0.25
N TYR A 21 -2.21 -22.85 1.49
CA TYR A 21 -1.44 -23.68 2.42
C TYR A 21 -2.28 -24.81 3.03
N LYS A 22 -3.55 -24.53 3.35
CA LYS A 22 -4.45 -25.47 4.04
C LYS A 22 -5.30 -26.29 3.06
N SER A 23 -5.29 -25.95 1.79
CA SER A 23 -6.16 -26.56 0.78
C SER A 23 -5.36 -27.40 -0.19
N ARG A 24 -6.01 -28.45 -0.73
CA ARG A 24 -5.42 -29.27 -1.81
C ARG A 24 -5.43 -28.49 -3.12
N ASP A 25 -4.52 -28.81 -4.02
CA ASP A 25 -4.32 -28.09 -5.29
C ASP A 25 -5.56 -28.12 -6.18
N ASP A 26 -6.34 -29.20 -6.16
CA ASP A 26 -7.61 -29.31 -6.88
C ASP A 26 -8.61 -28.22 -6.43
N LYS A 27 -8.72 -28.00 -5.11
CA LYS A 27 -9.58 -26.93 -4.56
C LYS A 27 -9.02 -25.53 -4.82
N VAL A 28 -7.70 -25.38 -4.77
CA VAL A 28 -7.05 -24.10 -5.09
C VAL A 28 -7.33 -23.72 -6.53
N LEU A 29 -7.19 -24.65 -7.47
CA LEU A 29 -7.49 -24.44 -8.90
C LEU A 29 -8.99 -24.28 -9.20
N ALA A 30 -9.88 -24.81 -8.35
CA ALA A 30 -11.31 -24.58 -8.48
C ALA A 30 -11.74 -23.16 -8.09
N ASN A 31 -10.91 -22.44 -7.32
CA ASN A 31 -11.20 -21.06 -6.92
C ASN A 31 -11.09 -20.10 -8.11
N GLU A 32 -12.14 -19.34 -8.35
CA GLU A 32 -12.27 -18.45 -9.51
C GLU A 32 -11.25 -17.30 -9.50
N GLU A 33 -11.00 -16.73 -8.31
CA GLU A 33 -10.01 -15.64 -8.15
C GLU A 33 -8.59 -16.14 -8.45
N ILE A 34 -8.25 -17.34 -8.00
CA ILE A 34 -6.97 -18.00 -8.28
C ILE A 34 -6.80 -18.24 -9.78
N ARG A 35 -7.81 -18.77 -10.45
CA ARG A 35 -7.77 -19.00 -11.90
C ARG A 35 -7.59 -17.70 -12.68
N SER A 36 -8.29 -16.67 -12.25
CA SER A 36 -8.15 -15.32 -12.84
C SER A 36 -6.74 -14.79 -12.71
N MET A 37 -6.09 -14.97 -11.54
CA MET A 37 -4.69 -14.57 -11.33
C MET A 37 -3.72 -15.38 -12.21
N ILE A 38 -3.87 -16.71 -12.26
CA ILE A 38 -3.03 -17.57 -13.11
C ILE A 38 -3.10 -17.12 -14.57
N SER A 39 -4.32 -16.89 -15.06
CA SER A 39 -4.57 -16.44 -16.43
C SER A 39 -3.98 -15.05 -16.69
N ALA A 40 -4.13 -14.12 -15.74
CA ALA A 40 -3.62 -12.76 -15.87
C ALA A 40 -2.09 -12.73 -15.88
N ILE A 41 -1.43 -13.51 -15.02
CA ILE A 41 0.05 -13.56 -14.93
C ILE A 41 0.63 -14.31 -16.14
N GLY A 42 0.01 -15.39 -16.60
CA GLY A 42 0.31 -16.08 -17.86
C GLY A 42 1.45 -17.07 -17.82
N ILE A 43 2.06 -17.39 -16.67
CA ILE A 43 3.21 -18.32 -16.56
C ILE A 43 2.83 -19.78 -16.33
N GLY A 44 1.52 -20.09 -16.18
CA GLY A 44 1.07 -21.42 -15.81
C GLY A 44 1.02 -21.66 -14.31
N PHE A 45 0.83 -22.93 -13.93
CA PHE A 45 0.64 -23.36 -12.54
C PHE A 45 1.51 -24.59 -12.25
N GLY A 46 2.08 -24.68 -11.05
CA GLY A 46 2.84 -25.86 -10.61
C GLY A 46 4.33 -25.80 -10.99
N ILE A 47 4.90 -26.96 -11.33
CA ILE A 47 6.35 -27.13 -11.50
C ILE A 47 6.83 -26.63 -12.87
N ASP A 48 6.00 -26.75 -13.91
CA ASP A 48 6.38 -26.43 -15.30
C ASP A 48 6.06 -24.97 -15.67
N GLN A 49 6.54 -24.02 -14.84
CA GLN A 49 6.31 -22.61 -15.08
C GLN A 49 7.34 -22.03 -16.04
N ASP A 50 6.86 -21.44 -17.12
CA ASP A 50 7.69 -20.67 -18.02
C ASP A 50 7.60 -19.17 -17.70
N LEU A 51 8.58 -18.67 -16.99
CA LEU A 51 8.67 -17.25 -16.61
C LEU A 51 8.84 -16.30 -17.80
N THR A 52 9.23 -16.81 -18.97
CA THR A 52 9.35 -15.99 -20.18
C THR A 52 7.99 -15.61 -20.73
N ARG A 53 6.94 -16.40 -20.44
CA ARG A 53 5.56 -16.18 -20.87
C ARG A 53 4.79 -15.18 -19.98
N ARG A 54 5.41 -14.64 -18.93
CA ARG A 54 4.74 -13.66 -18.08
C ARG A 54 4.27 -12.46 -18.88
N ARG A 55 3.04 -12.03 -18.60
CA ARG A 55 2.41 -10.91 -19.31
C ARG A 55 2.83 -9.54 -18.76
N TYR A 56 3.29 -9.50 -17.49
CA TYR A 56 3.65 -8.26 -16.79
C TYR A 56 5.01 -8.40 -16.13
N GLY A 57 5.81 -7.34 -16.19
CA GLY A 57 7.12 -7.26 -15.55
C GLY A 57 7.03 -7.03 -14.03
N ARG A 58 5.90 -6.50 -13.55
CA ARG A 58 5.66 -6.25 -12.13
C ARG A 58 4.24 -6.63 -11.75
N ILE A 59 4.09 -7.30 -10.63
CA ILE A 59 2.81 -7.68 -10.04
C ILE A 59 2.72 -6.95 -8.72
N VAL A 60 1.77 -6.02 -8.58
CA VAL A 60 1.61 -5.20 -7.39
C VAL A 60 0.35 -5.64 -6.65
N ILE A 61 0.52 -6.14 -5.43
CA ILE A 61 -0.59 -6.47 -4.53
C ILE A 61 -1.02 -5.18 -3.85
N MET A 62 -2.30 -4.83 -3.99
CA MET A 62 -2.90 -3.65 -3.38
C MET A 62 -4.06 -4.09 -2.49
N THR A 63 -3.91 -3.87 -1.20
CA THR A 63 -4.94 -4.14 -0.18
C THR A 63 -5.10 -2.93 0.72
N ASP A 64 -6.22 -2.83 1.41
CA ASP A 64 -6.43 -1.79 2.40
C ASP A 64 -5.46 -1.92 3.57
N ALA A 65 -5.22 -0.81 4.28
CA ALA A 65 -4.30 -0.74 5.43
C ALA A 65 -4.95 -1.22 6.74
N ASP A 66 -5.88 -2.15 6.67
CA ASP A 66 -6.58 -2.73 7.81
C ASP A 66 -6.19 -4.20 8.04
N VAL A 67 -6.80 -4.82 9.06
CA VAL A 67 -6.56 -6.22 9.42
C VAL A 67 -6.99 -7.16 8.30
N ASP A 68 -8.14 -6.90 7.66
CA ASP A 68 -8.69 -7.74 6.59
C ASP A 68 -7.80 -7.66 5.34
N GLY A 69 -7.35 -6.46 4.97
CA GLY A 69 -6.38 -6.28 3.89
C GLY A 69 -5.05 -6.97 4.14
N SER A 70 -4.57 -6.98 5.38
CA SER A 70 -3.37 -7.72 5.79
C SER A 70 -3.56 -9.23 5.64
N HIS A 71 -4.73 -9.76 6.02
CA HIS A 71 -5.05 -11.18 5.86
C HIS A 71 -5.14 -11.57 4.39
N ILE A 72 -5.83 -10.79 3.56
CA ILE A 72 -5.92 -11.02 2.11
C ILE A 72 -4.53 -11.02 1.47
N ARG A 73 -3.68 -10.06 1.82
CA ARG A 73 -2.29 -9.99 1.35
C ARG A 73 -1.52 -11.26 1.69
N THR A 74 -1.68 -11.78 2.92
CA THR A 74 -1.04 -13.02 3.35
C THR A 74 -1.51 -14.21 2.52
N LEU A 75 -2.80 -14.32 2.24
CA LEU A 75 -3.34 -15.40 1.40
C LEU A 75 -2.80 -15.36 -0.03
N LEU A 76 -2.73 -14.17 -0.61
CA LEU A 76 -2.16 -13.95 -1.95
C LEU A 76 -0.68 -14.32 -2.02
N LEU A 77 0.11 -13.85 -1.05
CA LEU A 77 1.54 -14.17 -0.98
C LEU A 77 1.77 -15.67 -0.76
N THR A 78 0.96 -16.31 0.07
CA THR A 78 1.02 -17.76 0.29
C THR A 78 0.75 -18.53 -0.99
N PHE A 79 -0.26 -18.12 -1.76
CA PHE A 79 -0.54 -18.71 -3.06
C PHE A 79 0.63 -18.52 -4.03
N LEU A 80 1.11 -17.30 -4.19
CA LEU A 80 2.23 -16.99 -5.10
C LEU A 80 3.50 -17.73 -4.71
N TYR A 81 3.80 -17.82 -3.41
CA TYR A 81 5.00 -18.52 -2.93
C TYR A 81 4.92 -20.03 -3.18
N ARG A 82 3.75 -20.65 -2.98
CA ARG A 82 3.59 -22.10 -3.19
C ARG A 82 3.52 -22.49 -4.64
N GLN A 83 2.78 -21.72 -5.42
CA GLN A 83 2.41 -22.12 -6.77
C GLN A 83 3.16 -21.36 -7.87
N MET A 84 3.79 -20.24 -7.55
CA MET A 84 4.51 -19.38 -8.49
C MET A 84 5.79 -18.81 -7.89
N LYS A 85 6.56 -19.66 -7.20
CA LYS A 85 7.75 -19.26 -6.43
C LYS A 85 8.76 -18.45 -7.26
N GLY A 86 8.94 -18.81 -8.52
CA GLY A 86 9.90 -18.17 -9.41
C GLY A 86 9.66 -16.67 -9.63
N ILE A 87 8.40 -16.19 -9.57
CA ILE A 87 8.13 -14.75 -9.71
C ILE A 87 8.49 -13.97 -8.45
N ILE A 88 8.43 -14.61 -7.28
CA ILE A 88 8.85 -14.00 -6.01
C ILE A 88 10.37 -13.94 -5.93
N GLU A 89 11.05 -15.07 -6.20
CA GLU A 89 12.51 -15.16 -6.14
C GLU A 89 13.21 -14.20 -7.10
N ARG A 90 12.59 -13.91 -8.24
CA ARG A 90 13.11 -12.94 -9.21
C ARG A 90 12.67 -11.49 -8.94
N GLY A 91 11.94 -11.22 -7.84
CA GLY A 91 11.57 -9.88 -7.44
C GLY A 91 10.51 -9.23 -8.33
N TYR A 92 9.60 -9.99 -8.94
CA TYR A 92 8.51 -9.44 -9.76
C TYR A 92 7.28 -9.08 -8.95
N VAL A 93 7.20 -9.47 -7.67
CA VAL A 93 6.06 -9.20 -6.79
C VAL A 93 6.35 -8.05 -5.86
N TYR A 94 5.45 -7.09 -5.82
CA TYR A 94 5.51 -5.88 -5.01
C TYR A 94 4.27 -5.76 -4.15
N ILE A 95 4.40 -5.09 -3.02
CA ILE A 95 3.30 -4.78 -2.12
C ILE A 95 3.15 -3.26 -2.09
N ALA A 96 1.98 -2.76 -2.48
CA ALA A 96 1.67 -1.35 -2.34
C ALA A 96 1.54 -0.99 -0.86
N GLN A 97 2.13 0.13 -0.48
CA GLN A 97 2.00 0.70 0.86
C GLN A 97 0.94 1.82 0.79
N PRO A 98 -0.32 1.56 1.17
CA PRO A 98 -1.32 2.62 1.22
C PRO A 98 -0.99 3.60 2.34
N PRO A 99 -1.34 4.89 2.20
CA PRO A 99 -1.20 5.85 3.28
C PRO A 99 -2.13 5.46 4.43
N LEU A 100 -1.66 5.66 5.67
CA LEU A 100 -2.45 5.32 6.86
C LEU A 100 -3.58 6.30 7.10
N TYR A 101 -3.35 7.60 6.80
CA TYR A 101 -4.30 8.66 7.09
C TYR A 101 -4.52 9.59 5.91
N LYS A 102 -5.72 10.18 5.85
CA LYS A 102 -6.06 11.29 4.97
C LYS A 102 -6.54 12.45 5.82
N ILE A 103 -5.79 13.55 5.81
CA ILE A 103 -6.18 14.78 6.48
C ILE A 103 -6.89 15.66 5.47
N LYS A 104 -8.06 16.17 5.84
CA LYS A 104 -8.80 17.15 5.05
C LYS A 104 -9.11 18.36 5.91
N ARG A 105 -8.62 19.52 5.49
CA ARG A 105 -8.94 20.81 6.13
C ARG A 105 -9.25 21.85 5.05
N LYS A 106 -10.47 22.34 5.05
CA LYS A 106 -10.99 23.28 4.02
C LYS A 106 -10.78 22.69 2.61
N LYS A 107 -9.96 23.33 1.76
CA LYS A 107 -9.64 22.90 0.39
C LYS A 107 -8.35 22.05 0.30
N ARG A 108 -7.61 21.87 1.40
CA ARG A 108 -6.38 21.06 1.42
C ARG A 108 -6.71 19.63 1.80
N GLU A 109 -6.23 18.68 1.01
CA GLU A 109 -6.24 17.25 1.31
C GLU A 109 -4.80 16.75 1.26
N GLN A 110 -4.40 15.98 2.27
CA GLN A 110 -3.05 15.42 2.38
C GLN A 110 -3.12 14.00 2.88
N TYR A 111 -2.36 13.12 2.24
CA TYR A 111 -2.15 11.76 2.70
C TYR A 111 -0.93 11.68 3.61
N VAL A 112 -1.00 10.80 4.61
CA VAL A 112 0.00 10.67 5.66
C VAL A 112 0.31 9.20 5.88
N ASP A 113 1.59 8.86 5.89
CA ASP A 113 2.06 7.48 5.85
C ASP A 113 2.34 6.89 7.22
N ASN A 114 2.49 7.73 8.26
CA ASN A 114 2.80 7.28 9.61
C ASN A 114 2.33 8.28 10.69
N ASP A 115 2.30 7.81 11.95
CA ASP A 115 1.84 8.60 13.11
C ASP A 115 2.73 9.82 13.39
N GLU A 116 4.04 9.72 13.17
CA GLU A 116 4.96 10.83 13.40
C GLU A 116 4.64 12.01 12.47
N GLN A 117 4.42 11.71 11.20
CA GLN A 117 4.01 12.71 10.20
C GLN A 117 2.63 13.29 10.52
N LEU A 118 1.68 12.43 10.98
CA LEU A 118 0.37 12.88 11.43
C LEU A 118 0.48 13.88 12.57
N ASN A 119 1.21 13.54 13.64
CA ASN A 119 1.39 14.38 14.80
C ASN A 119 2.02 15.73 14.44
N ARG A 120 3.03 15.73 13.57
CA ARG A 120 3.67 16.97 13.07
C ARG A 120 2.67 17.87 12.36
N ILE A 121 1.85 17.31 11.47
CA ILE A 121 0.84 18.08 10.73
C ILE A 121 -0.25 18.58 11.67
N LEU A 122 -0.69 17.77 12.65
CA LEU A 122 -1.69 18.19 13.62
C LEU A 122 -1.19 19.34 14.51
N ILE A 123 0.08 19.31 14.93
CA ILE A 123 0.71 20.40 15.68
C ILE A 123 0.78 21.65 14.80
N GLU A 124 1.24 21.53 13.55
CA GLU A 124 1.30 22.65 12.60
C GLU A 124 -0.08 23.30 12.40
N LEU A 125 -1.10 22.47 12.15
CA LEU A 125 -2.47 22.94 11.94
C LEU A 125 -3.10 23.51 13.22
N GLY A 126 -2.74 23.00 14.39
CA GLY A 126 -3.23 23.46 15.68
C GLY A 126 -2.55 24.75 16.16
N SER A 127 -1.32 25.01 15.69
CA SER A 127 -0.57 26.24 16.00
C SER A 127 -0.80 27.39 15.00
N GLU A 128 -1.52 27.14 13.90
CA GLU A 128 -1.95 28.22 13.01
C GLU A 128 -2.85 29.20 13.79
N ASP A 129 -2.52 30.48 13.71
CA ASP A 129 -3.27 31.60 14.34
C ASP A 129 -3.15 31.68 15.88
N ILE A 130 -2.23 30.94 16.52
CA ILE A 130 -1.98 31.10 17.96
C ILE A 130 -1.00 32.26 18.17
N VAL A 131 -1.42 33.24 18.94
CA VAL A 131 -0.59 34.34 19.42
C VAL A 131 -0.31 34.14 20.91
N LEU A 132 0.97 33.97 21.26
CA LEU A 132 1.38 33.91 22.67
C LEU A 132 1.73 35.29 23.15
N SER A 133 1.09 35.76 24.22
CA SER A 133 1.42 36.99 24.90
C SER A 133 1.70 36.73 26.37
N ARG A 134 2.64 37.51 26.93
CA ARG A 134 2.93 37.47 28.37
C ARG A 134 1.85 38.25 29.10
N ALA A 135 1.20 37.64 30.09
CA ALA A 135 0.11 38.26 30.83
C ALA A 135 0.57 39.49 31.65
N ALA A 136 1.87 39.58 32.04
CA ALA A 136 2.39 40.63 32.88
C ALA A 136 2.60 41.99 32.17
N ASP A 137 2.95 42.00 30.89
CA ASP A 137 3.30 43.18 30.11
C ASP A 137 2.69 43.24 28.72
N GLY A 138 1.87 42.26 28.36
CA GLY A 138 1.27 42.17 27.05
C GLY A 138 2.24 41.88 25.90
N HIS A 139 3.52 41.57 26.22
CA HIS A 139 4.51 41.27 25.20
C HIS A 139 4.09 40.09 24.35
N VAL A 140 3.93 40.28 23.06
CA VAL A 140 3.60 39.24 22.09
C VAL A 140 4.91 38.55 21.65
N PHE A 141 5.01 37.25 21.89
CA PHE A 141 6.06 36.44 21.33
C PHE A 141 5.77 36.24 19.85
N ALA A 142 6.54 36.93 19.00
CA ALA A 142 6.40 36.77 17.56
C ALA A 142 6.61 35.30 17.18
N ASP A 143 5.66 34.81 16.41
CA ASP A 143 5.66 33.55 15.70
C ASP A 143 6.43 32.40 16.40
N ILE A 144 5.69 31.43 16.91
CA ILE A 144 6.26 30.08 17.10
C ILE A 144 6.81 29.70 15.74
N GLU A 145 8.14 29.81 15.58
CA GLU A 145 8.82 29.46 14.32
C GLU A 145 8.26 28.14 13.84
N LYS A 146 7.61 28.16 12.68
CA LYS A 146 7.21 26.93 11.98
C LYS A 146 8.45 26.06 11.90
N PRO A 147 8.46 24.84 12.45
CA PRO A 147 9.63 23.99 12.36
C PRO A 147 9.99 23.89 10.88
N SER A 148 11.08 24.50 10.50
CA SER A 148 11.51 24.58 9.12
C SER A 148 11.78 23.17 8.64
N LEU A 149 11.09 22.75 7.59
CA LEU A 149 11.29 21.45 6.91
C LEU A 149 12.67 21.32 6.24
N ARG A 150 13.62 22.21 6.57
CA ARG A 150 15.00 22.20 6.07
C ARG A 150 15.90 21.50 7.09
N GLY A 151 15.86 20.18 7.18
CA GLY A 151 16.80 19.52 8.09
C GLY A 151 16.78 18.00 8.13
N CYS A 152 16.14 17.32 7.21
CA CYS A 152 16.33 15.87 7.09
C CYS A 152 17.10 15.54 5.81
N ARG A 153 18.41 15.89 5.76
CA ARG A 153 19.32 15.22 4.83
C ARG A 153 19.61 13.84 5.40
N LYS A 154 19.21 12.83 4.62
CA LYS A 154 19.61 11.44 4.80
C LYS A 154 21.14 11.35 4.96
N ARG A 155 21.58 10.66 5.98
CA ARG A 155 22.85 9.93 5.95
C ARG A 155 22.59 8.50 5.59
#